data_d932de5a653ef36833872c957c9f9e54
#
_entry.id   d932de5a653ef36833872c957c9f9e54
#
_cell.length_a   1.000
_cell.length_b   1.000
_cell.length_c   1.000
_cell.angle_alpha   90.00
_cell.angle_beta   90.00
_cell.angle_gamma   90.00
#
_symmetry.space_group_name_H-M   'P 1'
#
loop_
_entity.id
_entity.type
_entity.pdbx_description
1 polymer ?
#
loop_
_entity_poly.entity_id
_entity_poly.type
_entity_poly.pdbx_seq_one_letter_code
_entity_poly.pdbx_strand_id
1 'polypeptide(L)'
;MTSSASDILSVMYLQKEANIKSKLRVVPLFETLDDLINGKKIMEKLFSLKWYRKYILNKQEIMIGYSDSSKDAGKLSASWHQYKLQEEIIKLAKKYKINVTFFHGRGGSAGRGGGPIQATLRSQPPYSVNGKIRITDQGEVIQQKYGYEPLAKYNLCSYIGSVMEATLNPPPNPKKEWRNLIQNMSNVSTSSYRKNINQTSDFIRYFKTVTPHMALGKLSIGSRPSKRKNVDNINSLRAIPWVFAWTQIRPVSYTHLRAHET
;
A
#
# COMPACT_ATOMS: atom_id res chain seq x y z
N MET A 1 9.36 5.15 5.31
CA MET A 1 8.16 5.98 5.16
C MET A 1 8.59 7.40 4.85
N THR A 2 7.77 8.12 4.12
CA THR A 2 8.01 9.52 3.76
C THR A 2 7.01 10.39 4.49
N SER A 3 7.47 11.13 5.48
CA SER A 3 6.64 12.05 6.28
C SER A 3 6.86 13.52 5.92
N SER A 4 7.93 13.80 5.19
CA SER A 4 8.29 15.16 4.77
C SER A 4 9.02 15.18 3.42
N ALA A 5 9.09 16.35 2.79
CA ALA A 5 9.89 16.55 1.58
C ALA A 5 11.39 16.36 1.85
N SER A 6 11.85 16.69 3.06
CA SER A 6 13.26 16.53 3.45
C SER A 6 13.70 15.07 3.47
N ASP A 7 12.82 14.11 3.75
CA ASP A 7 13.19 12.69 3.72
C ASP A 7 13.66 12.26 2.33
N ILE A 8 12.99 12.75 1.29
CA ILE A 8 13.36 12.47 -0.10
C ILE A 8 14.67 13.16 -0.45
N LEU A 9 14.80 14.43 -0.07
CA LEU A 9 15.99 15.22 -0.35
C LEU A 9 17.23 14.68 0.38
N SER A 10 17.05 14.16 1.61
CA SER A 10 18.13 13.54 2.37
C SER A 10 18.68 12.30 1.65
N VAL A 11 17.82 11.45 1.06
CA VAL A 11 18.30 10.30 0.28
C VAL A 11 19.06 10.77 -0.96
N MET A 12 18.58 11.82 -1.64
CA MET A 12 19.30 12.40 -2.78
C MET A 12 20.66 12.99 -2.38
N TYR A 13 20.71 13.64 -1.23
CA TYR A 13 21.95 14.18 -0.65
C TYR A 13 22.94 13.05 -0.32
N LEU A 14 22.48 11.98 0.36
CA LEU A 14 23.32 10.83 0.67
C LEU A 14 23.87 10.14 -0.59
N GLN A 15 23.09 10.04 -1.66
CA GLN A 15 23.60 9.52 -2.94
C GLN A 15 24.72 10.39 -3.50
N LYS A 16 24.62 11.71 -3.35
CA LYS A 16 25.66 12.65 -3.78
C LYS A 16 26.92 12.50 -2.93
N GLU A 17 26.79 12.47 -1.60
CA GLU A 17 27.92 12.30 -0.67
C GLU A 17 28.64 10.96 -0.87
N ALA A 18 27.87 9.90 -1.17
CA ALA A 18 28.42 8.59 -1.49
C ALA A 18 29.03 8.48 -2.90
N ASN A 19 29.11 9.58 -3.64
CA ASN A 19 29.65 9.64 -5.00
C ASN A 19 29.04 8.61 -5.96
N ILE A 20 27.74 8.33 -5.84
CA ILE A 20 27.06 7.38 -6.72
C ILE A 20 27.00 7.96 -8.14
N LYS A 21 27.78 7.37 -9.06
CA LYS A 21 27.85 7.82 -10.46
C LYS A 21 26.52 7.70 -11.19
N SER A 22 25.83 6.58 -11.02
CA SER A 22 24.48 6.35 -11.59
C SER A 22 23.43 6.74 -10.58
N LYS A 23 22.71 7.83 -10.81
CA LYS A 23 21.66 8.32 -9.91
C LYS A 23 20.54 7.30 -9.80
N LEU A 24 20.31 6.79 -8.60
CA LEU A 24 19.18 5.93 -8.30
C LEU A 24 17.92 6.77 -8.11
N ARG A 25 16.80 6.25 -8.60
CA ARG A 25 15.51 6.91 -8.41
C ARG A 25 15.12 6.86 -6.92
N VAL A 26 14.74 8.00 -6.36
CA VAL A 26 14.18 8.08 -5.01
C VAL A 26 12.67 7.97 -5.11
N VAL A 27 12.10 6.92 -4.51
CA VAL A 27 10.67 6.61 -4.57
C VAL A 27 10.06 6.89 -3.19
N PRO A 28 9.28 7.97 -3.03
CA PRO A 28 8.54 8.23 -1.80
C PRO A 28 7.59 7.08 -1.48
N LEU A 29 7.53 6.67 -0.22
CA LEU A 29 6.60 5.67 0.28
C LEU A 29 5.63 6.32 1.27
N PHE A 30 4.33 6.28 0.96
CA PHE A 30 3.24 6.70 1.83
C PHE A 30 2.50 5.45 2.30
N GLU A 31 2.58 5.15 3.60
CA GLU A 31 2.06 3.88 4.13
C GLU A 31 1.23 4.01 5.42
N THR A 32 1.30 5.10 6.17
CA THR A 32 0.38 5.39 7.27
C THR A 32 -0.79 6.25 6.80
N LEU A 33 -1.85 6.35 7.60
CA LEU A 33 -2.97 7.24 7.29
C LEU A 33 -2.50 8.70 7.16
N ASP A 34 -1.65 9.13 8.07
CA ASP A 34 -1.11 10.49 8.08
C ASP A 34 -0.23 10.76 6.86
N ASP A 35 0.58 9.79 6.44
CA ASP A 35 1.36 9.89 5.20
C ASP A 35 0.44 10.03 3.98
N LEU A 36 -0.63 9.24 3.92
CA LEU A 36 -1.60 9.29 2.81
C LEU A 36 -2.34 10.63 2.76
N ILE A 37 -2.68 11.21 3.91
CA ILE A 37 -3.34 12.51 4.00
C ILE A 37 -2.38 13.64 3.60
N ASN A 38 -1.13 13.58 4.04
CA ASN A 38 -0.14 14.63 3.81
C ASN A 38 0.64 14.49 2.50
N GLY A 39 0.56 13.33 1.83
CA GLY A 39 1.37 13.00 0.66
C GLY A 39 1.25 14.02 -0.48
N LYS A 40 0.03 14.53 -0.74
CA LYS A 40 -0.17 15.62 -1.70
C LYS A 40 0.69 16.85 -1.39
N LYS A 41 0.63 17.34 -0.14
CA LYS A 41 1.38 18.53 0.30
C LYS A 41 2.89 18.32 0.18
N ILE A 42 3.36 17.13 0.52
CA ILE A 42 4.78 16.76 0.40
C ILE A 42 5.22 16.81 -1.06
N MET A 43 4.46 16.15 -1.94
CA MET A 43 4.79 16.10 -3.36
C MET A 43 4.64 17.46 -4.05
N GLU A 44 3.67 18.28 -3.65
CA GLU A 44 3.51 19.63 -4.20
C GLU A 44 4.71 20.53 -3.89
N LYS A 45 5.26 20.45 -2.66
CA LYS A 45 6.51 21.15 -2.31
C LYS A 45 7.65 20.76 -3.25
N LEU A 46 7.84 19.46 -3.50
CA LEU A 46 8.91 18.99 -4.39
C LEU A 46 8.65 19.36 -5.85
N PHE A 47 7.44 19.15 -6.33
CA PHE A 47 7.08 19.43 -7.73
C PHE A 47 7.09 20.93 -8.05
N SER A 48 6.93 21.82 -7.08
CA SER A 48 7.07 23.26 -7.28
C SER A 48 8.51 23.68 -7.60
N LEU A 49 9.51 22.92 -7.15
CA LEU A 49 10.93 23.23 -7.35
C LEU A 49 11.37 22.89 -8.77
N LYS A 50 11.79 23.91 -9.55
CA LYS A 50 12.25 23.72 -10.94
C LYS A 50 13.43 22.75 -11.03
N TRP A 51 14.42 22.88 -10.13
CA TRP A 51 15.58 22.00 -10.12
C TRP A 51 15.22 20.55 -9.81
N TYR A 52 14.24 20.28 -8.92
CA TYR A 52 13.78 18.94 -8.60
C TYR A 52 13.15 18.27 -9.83
N ARG A 53 12.27 18.97 -10.55
CA ARG A 53 11.67 18.47 -11.79
C ARG A 53 12.74 18.13 -12.84
N LYS A 54 13.75 18.99 -12.99
CA LYS A 54 14.91 18.73 -13.87
C LYS A 54 15.70 17.50 -13.42
N TYR A 55 15.94 17.36 -12.10
CA TYR A 55 16.66 16.22 -11.54
C TYR A 55 15.97 14.89 -11.81
N ILE A 56 14.64 14.81 -11.62
CA ILE A 56 13.84 13.61 -11.87
C ILE A 56 13.47 13.42 -13.34
N LEU A 57 13.93 14.26 -14.25
CA LEU A 57 13.60 14.25 -15.68
C LEU A 57 12.09 14.25 -15.94
N ASN A 58 11.33 14.97 -15.12
CA ASN A 58 9.86 14.99 -15.11
C ASN A 58 9.19 13.60 -14.99
N LYS A 59 9.88 12.64 -14.36
CA LYS A 59 9.36 11.27 -14.10
C LYS A 59 9.49 10.95 -12.63
N GLN A 60 8.39 10.61 -11.97
CA GLN A 60 8.37 10.27 -10.55
C GLN A 60 7.65 8.96 -10.32
N GLU A 61 8.28 8.03 -9.61
CA GLU A 61 7.58 6.89 -9.02
C GLU A 61 7.18 7.23 -7.59
N ILE A 62 5.97 6.81 -7.18
CA ILE A 62 5.44 7.01 -5.83
C ILE A 62 4.87 5.68 -5.35
N MET A 63 5.38 5.19 -4.24
CA MET A 63 4.94 3.93 -3.65
C MET A 63 3.79 4.15 -2.67
N ILE A 64 2.74 3.36 -2.84
CA ILE A 64 1.58 3.32 -1.96
C ILE A 64 1.65 2.04 -1.11
N GLY A 65 1.68 2.20 0.21
CA GLY A 65 1.67 1.10 1.17
C GLY A 65 0.25 0.65 1.48
N TYR A 66 0.02 -0.66 1.48
CA TYR A 66 -1.31 -1.25 1.71
C TYR A 66 -1.46 -1.87 3.09
N SER A 67 -0.47 -2.63 3.53
CA SER A 67 -0.54 -3.38 4.78
C SER A 67 -0.44 -2.48 6.00
N ASP A 68 0.52 -1.55 5.99
CA ASP A 68 0.75 -0.64 7.11
C ASP A 68 -0.41 0.35 7.28
N SER A 69 -0.97 0.87 6.18
CA SER A 69 -2.14 1.75 6.24
C SER A 69 -3.39 1.03 6.77
N SER A 70 -3.60 -0.22 6.36
CA SER A 70 -4.72 -1.03 6.86
C SER A 70 -4.56 -1.37 8.35
N LYS A 71 -3.34 -1.61 8.81
CA LYS A 71 -3.02 -1.80 10.22
C LYS A 71 -3.20 -0.53 11.05
N ASP A 72 -2.90 0.64 10.48
CA ASP A 72 -3.00 1.94 11.18
C ASP A 72 -4.43 2.46 11.28
N ALA A 73 -5.23 2.32 10.23
CA ALA A 73 -6.53 2.99 10.11
C ALA A 73 -7.73 2.07 9.81
N GLY A 74 -7.50 0.78 9.71
CA GLY A 74 -8.50 -0.17 9.21
C GLY A 74 -8.61 -0.17 7.69
N LYS A 75 -9.18 -1.24 7.15
CA LYS A 75 -9.19 -1.53 5.70
C LYS A 75 -9.94 -0.48 4.87
N LEU A 76 -11.12 -0.07 5.33
CA LEU A 76 -11.96 0.89 4.60
C LEU A 76 -11.27 2.25 4.46
N SER A 77 -10.80 2.78 5.58
CA SER A 77 -10.14 4.08 5.61
C SER A 77 -8.82 4.07 4.82
N ALA A 78 -8.01 3.03 4.98
CA ALA A 78 -6.79 2.88 4.19
C ALA A 78 -7.06 2.90 2.70
N SER A 79 -8.03 2.10 2.22
CA SER A 79 -8.38 2.02 0.80
C SER A 79 -8.88 3.35 0.25
N TRP A 80 -9.70 4.07 1.02
CA TRP A 80 -10.21 5.38 0.62
C TRP A 80 -9.10 6.42 0.50
N HIS A 81 -8.20 6.50 1.50
CA HIS A 81 -7.11 7.49 1.48
C HIS A 81 -6.03 7.15 0.44
N GLN A 82 -5.78 5.87 0.16
CA GLN A 82 -4.95 5.45 -0.97
C GLN A 82 -5.52 5.92 -2.30
N TYR A 83 -6.83 5.78 -2.49
CA TYR A 83 -7.53 6.27 -3.67
C TYR A 83 -7.41 7.79 -3.80
N LYS A 84 -7.75 8.54 -2.75
CA LYS A 84 -7.68 10.01 -2.72
C LYS A 84 -6.28 10.53 -3.02
N LEU A 85 -5.27 9.98 -2.37
CA LEU A 85 -3.90 10.41 -2.61
C LEU A 85 -3.50 10.25 -4.08
N GLN A 86 -3.82 9.12 -4.69
CA GLN A 86 -3.52 8.91 -6.11
C GLN A 86 -4.19 9.96 -7.00
N GLU A 87 -5.48 10.24 -6.78
CA GLU A 87 -6.18 11.31 -7.55
C GLU A 87 -5.53 12.68 -7.38
N GLU A 88 -5.17 13.04 -6.16
CA GLU A 88 -4.54 14.32 -5.86
C GLU A 88 -3.16 14.44 -6.50
N ILE A 89 -2.39 13.36 -6.48
CA ILE A 89 -1.07 13.30 -7.15
C ILE A 89 -1.23 13.41 -8.68
N ILE A 90 -2.24 12.79 -9.29
CA ILE A 90 -2.49 12.91 -10.74
C ILE A 90 -2.79 14.37 -11.11
N LYS A 91 -3.60 15.07 -10.31
CA LYS A 91 -3.88 16.51 -10.52
C LYS A 91 -2.60 17.34 -10.43
N LEU A 92 -1.74 17.06 -9.44
CA LEU A 92 -0.43 17.72 -9.32
C LEU A 92 0.49 17.40 -10.50
N ALA A 93 0.56 16.14 -10.89
CA ALA A 93 1.36 15.67 -12.01
C ALA A 93 0.99 16.42 -13.31
N LYS A 94 -0.31 16.58 -13.56
CA LYS A 94 -0.81 17.37 -14.70
C LYS A 94 -0.41 18.84 -14.59
N LYS A 95 -0.58 19.46 -13.39
CA LYS A 95 -0.22 20.87 -13.12
C LYS A 95 1.27 21.14 -13.42
N TYR A 96 2.14 20.24 -12.99
CA TYR A 96 3.60 20.41 -13.10
C TYR A 96 4.23 19.69 -14.29
N LYS A 97 3.43 19.08 -15.17
CA LYS A 97 3.86 18.31 -16.36
C LYS A 97 4.84 17.19 -16.00
N ILE A 98 4.54 16.45 -14.95
CA ILE A 98 5.34 15.31 -14.48
C ILE A 98 4.62 14.01 -14.84
N ASN A 99 5.36 13.03 -15.36
CA ASN A 99 4.85 11.68 -15.57
C ASN A 99 5.01 10.88 -14.27
N VAL A 100 3.90 10.60 -13.60
CA VAL A 100 3.89 9.81 -12.37
C VAL A 100 3.58 8.35 -12.68
N THR A 101 4.30 7.45 -12.02
CA THR A 101 4.00 6.02 -11.99
C THR A 101 3.76 5.59 -10.56
N PHE A 102 2.57 5.04 -10.27
CA PHE A 102 2.30 4.49 -8.95
C PHE A 102 2.93 3.10 -8.82
N PHE A 103 3.60 2.92 -7.69
CA PHE A 103 4.19 1.65 -7.29
C PHE A 103 3.34 1.07 -6.15
N HIS A 104 2.56 0.04 -6.46
CA HIS A 104 1.66 -0.58 -5.51
C HIS A 104 2.39 -1.63 -4.67
N GLY A 105 2.62 -1.28 -3.41
CA GLY A 105 3.23 -2.16 -2.41
C GLY A 105 2.23 -3.20 -1.90
N ARG A 106 1.63 -3.97 -2.80
CA ARG A 106 0.67 -5.04 -2.46
C ARG A 106 1.32 -6.30 -1.94
N GLY A 107 2.56 -6.22 -1.48
CA GLY A 107 3.29 -7.36 -0.96
C GLY A 107 2.49 -8.15 0.07
N GLY A 108 2.38 -9.44 -0.15
CA GLY A 108 1.68 -10.38 0.72
C GLY A 108 1.49 -11.71 0.03
N SER A 109 1.44 -12.79 0.83
CA SER A 109 1.14 -14.14 0.37
C SER A 109 -0.17 -14.20 -0.42
N ALA A 110 -0.33 -15.22 -1.21
CA ALA A 110 -1.57 -15.56 -1.90
C ALA A 110 -2.77 -15.38 -0.95
N GLY A 111 -3.77 -14.61 -1.36
CA GLY A 111 -4.97 -14.34 -0.56
C GLY A 111 -5.06 -12.96 0.10
N ARG A 112 -4.04 -12.12 0.02
CA ARG A 112 -4.11 -10.74 0.51
C ARG A 112 -4.84 -9.81 -0.45
N GLY A 113 -6.13 -10.08 -0.69
CA GLY A 113 -7.02 -9.14 -1.39
C GLY A 113 -6.61 -8.86 -2.84
N GLY A 114 -5.85 -9.75 -3.45
CA GLY A 114 -5.58 -9.74 -4.87
C GLY A 114 -6.77 -10.35 -5.61
N GLY A 115 -7.83 -9.59 -5.82
CA GLY A 115 -8.83 -9.93 -6.82
C GLY A 115 -8.18 -10.01 -8.21
N PRO A 116 -8.94 -10.42 -9.24
CA PRO A 116 -8.45 -10.43 -10.62
C PRO A 116 -7.79 -9.09 -10.97
N ILE A 117 -6.66 -9.15 -11.65
CA ILE A 117 -5.86 -7.93 -11.94
C ILE A 117 -6.70 -6.87 -12.67
N GLN A 118 -7.58 -7.27 -13.55
CA GLN A 118 -8.48 -6.37 -14.26
C GLN A 118 -9.37 -5.57 -13.28
N ALA A 119 -10.05 -6.24 -12.36
CA ALA A 119 -10.89 -5.58 -11.36
C ALA A 119 -10.05 -4.64 -10.46
N THR A 120 -8.85 -5.09 -10.13
CA THR A 120 -7.90 -4.31 -9.34
C THR A 120 -7.49 -3.01 -10.03
N LEU A 121 -7.19 -3.04 -11.32
CA LEU A 121 -6.79 -1.84 -12.07
C LEU A 121 -7.99 -0.94 -12.36
N ARG A 122 -9.15 -1.49 -12.62
CA ARG A 122 -10.39 -0.70 -12.79
C ARG A 122 -10.87 -0.02 -11.52
N SER A 123 -10.48 -0.51 -10.35
CA SER A 123 -10.78 0.13 -9.07
C SER A 123 -9.84 1.28 -8.70
N GLN A 124 -8.79 1.52 -9.50
CA GLN A 124 -7.90 2.65 -9.29
C GLN A 124 -8.52 3.97 -9.81
N PRO A 125 -8.05 5.14 -9.32
CA PRO A 125 -8.51 6.42 -9.84
C PRO A 125 -8.27 6.54 -11.35
N PRO A 126 -9.15 7.27 -12.09
CA PRO A 126 -8.93 7.55 -13.49
C PRO A 126 -7.54 8.14 -13.74
N TYR A 127 -6.88 7.68 -14.80
CA TYR A 127 -5.54 8.12 -15.21
C TYR A 127 -4.39 7.76 -14.24
N SER A 128 -4.65 6.98 -13.18
CA SER A 128 -3.59 6.48 -12.30
C SER A 128 -2.76 5.38 -12.95
N VAL A 129 -3.37 4.68 -13.90
CA VAL A 129 -2.70 3.75 -14.81
C VAL A 129 -2.62 4.42 -16.17
N ASN A 130 -1.41 4.73 -16.62
CA ASN A 130 -1.16 5.40 -17.90
C ASN A 130 -0.01 4.68 -18.64
N GLY A 131 -0.35 3.57 -19.29
CA GLY A 131 0.59 2.71 -20.00
C GLY A 131 1.57 1.97 -19.08
N LYS A 132 1.50 2.19 -17.77
CA LYS A 132 2.45 1.64 -16.78
C LYS A 132 1.78 1.35 -15.47
N ILE A 133 2.20 0.26 -14.85
CA ILE A 133 1.95 -0.03 -13.45
C ILE A 133 3.18 -0.72 -12.86
N ARG A 134 3.45 -0.50 -11.59
CA ARG A 134 4.45 -1.24 -10.84
C ARG A 134 3.81 -1.86 -9.61
N ILE A 135 3.96 -3.16 -9.47
CA ILE A 135 3.38 -3.93 -8.36
C ILE A 135 4.48 -4.76 -7.74
N THR A 136 4.49 -4.85 -6.40
CA THR A 136 5.35 -5.78 -5.68
C THR A 136 4.64 -7.12 -5.53
N ASP A 137 5.23 -8.19 -6.04
CA ASP A 137 4.88 -9.55 -5.66
C ASP A 137 5.88 -10.07 -4.61
N GLN A 138 5.43 -10.87 -3.66
CA GLN A 138 6.31 -11.57 -2.71
C GLN A 138 6.99 -12.75 -3.40
N GLY A 139 8.19 -13.11 -2.92
CA GLY A 139 9.00 -14.17 -3.53
C GLY A 139 8.27 -15.50 -3.66
N GLU A 140 7.50 -15.90 -2.65
CA GLU A 140 6.68 -17.12 -2.67
C GLU A 140 5.58 -17.11 -3.73
N VAL A 141 5.06 -15.93 -4.07
CA VAL A 141 4.00 -15.79 -5.08
C VAL A 141 4.57 -15.79 -6.51
N ILE A 142 5.81 -15.37 -6.67
CA ILE A 142 6.48 -15.33 -8.00
C ILE A 142 6.51 -16.72 -8.63
N GLN A 143 6.94 -17.73 -7.87
CA GLN A 143 6.98 -19.10 -8.39
C GLN A 143 5.58 -19.64 -8.73
N GLN A 144 4.58 -19.33 -7.91
CA GLN A 144 3.20 -19.73 -8.16
C GLN A 144 2.62 -19.09 -9.42
N LYS A 145 2.94 -17.82 -9.68
CA LYS A 145 2.41 -17.08 -10.84
C LYS A 145 3.18 -17.30 -12.12
N TYR A 146 4.50 -17.50 -12.02
CA TYR A 146 5.41 -17.46 -13.18
C TYR A 146 6.32 -18.67 -13.32
N GLY A 147 6.29 -19.63 -12.39
CA GLY A 147 7.13 -20.84 -12.43
C GLY A 147 6.70 -21.88 -13.45
N TYR A 148 5.49 -21.78 -13.99
CA TYR A 148 4.96 -22.63 -15.05
C TYR A 148 4.59 -21.79 -16.26
N GLU A 149 5.18 -22.07 -17.43
CA GLU A 149 5.11 -21.20 -18.62
C GLU A 149 3.68 -20.84 -19.05
N PRO A 150 2.71 -21.77 -19.19
CA PRO A 150 1.34 -21.40 -19.56
C PRO A 150 0.68 -20.45 -18.56
N LEU A 151 0.93 -20.63 -17.26
CA LEU A 151 0.40 -19.79 -16.21
C LEU A 151 1.09 -18.41 -16.21
N ALA A 152 2.40 -18.37 -16.44
CA ALA A 152 3.14 -17.14 -16.60
C ALA A 152 2.61 -16.32 -17.78
N LYS A 153 2.40 -16.96 -18.93
CA LYS A 153 1.81 -16.32 -20.11
C LYS A 153 0.42 -15.77 -19.82
N TYR A 154 -0.45 -16.55 -19.18
CA TYR A 154 -1.79 -16.10 -18.78
C TYR A 154 -1.73 -14.87 -17.87
N ASN A 155 -0.89 -14.89 -16.81
CA ASN A 155 -0.75 -13.78 -15.89
C ASN A 155 -0.21 -12.53 -16.59
N LEU A 156 0.86 -12.65 -17.39
CA LEU A 156 1.45 -11.53 -18.12
C LEU A 156 0.46 -10.91 -19.12
N CYS A 157 -0.23 -11.74 -19.91
CA CYS A 157 -1.26 -11.27 -20.83
C CYS A 157 -2.40 -10.54 -20.09
N SER A 158 -2.82 -11.08 -18.94
CA SER A 158 -3.84 -10.45 -18.09
C SER A 158 -3.39 -9.08 -17.57
N TYR A 159 -2.11 -8.94 -17.16
CA TYR A 159 -1.55 -7.65 -16.75
C TYR A 159 -1.50 -6.67 -17.92
N ILE A 160 -0.97 -7.08 -19.07
CA ILE A 160 -0.86 -6.23 -20.26
C ILE A 160 -2.24 -5.75 -20.71
N GLY A 161 -3.18 -6.67 -20.88
CA GLY A 161 -4.55 -6.35 -21.29
C GLY A 161 -5.25 -5.40 -20.32
N SER A 162 -5.09 -5.64 -19.00
CA SER A 162 -5.69 -4.78 -17.97
C SER A 162 -5.08 -3.37 -17.96
N VAL A 163 -3.77 -3.24 -18.18
CA VAL A 163 -3.09 -1.93 -18.28
C VAL A 163 -3.52 -1.20 -19.54
N MET A 164 -3.63 -1.90 -20.67
CA MET A 164 -4.14 -1.32 -21.92
C MET A 164 -5.57 -0.83 -21.74
N GLU A 165 -6.46 -1.65 -21.20
CA GLU A 165 -7.85 -1.29 -20.93
C GLU A 165 -7.95 -0.06 -20.01
N ALA A 166 -7.26 -0.06 -18.86
CA ALA A 166 -7.31 1.06 -17.93
C ALA A 166 -6.70 2.36 -18.49
N THR A 167 -5.81 2.25 -19.47
CA THR A 167 -5.19 3.40 -20.14
C THR A 167 -6.11 3.98 -21.23
N LEU A 168 -6.70 3.12 -22.06
CA LEU A 168 -7.53 3.53 -23.19
C LEU A 168 -8.95 3.90 -22.73
N ASN A 169 -9.48 3.17 -21.76
CA ASN A 169 -10.81 3.35 -21.19
C ASN A 169 -10.73 3.58 -19.67
N PRO A 170 -10.22 4.74 -19.21
CA PRO A 170 -10.07 5.01 -17.79
C PRO A 170 -11.44 4.92 -17.10
N PRO A 171 -11.48 4.40 -15.84
CA PRO A 171 -12.72 4.30 -15.09
C PRO A 171 -13.37 5.68 -14.91
N PRO A 172 -14.71 5.76 -14.78
CA PRO A 172 -15.41 7.02 -14.60
C PRO A 172 -15.05 7.66 -13.25
N ASN A 173 -15.13 8.99 -13.19
CA ASN A 173 -14.96 9.71 -11.93
C ASN A 173 -16.13 9.39 -10.98
N PRO A 174 -15.86 9.05 -9.70
CA PRO A 174 -16.91 8.86 -8.72
C PRO A 174 -17.74 10.13 -8.50
N LYS A 175 -19.05 9.98 -8.29
CA LYS A 175 -19.94 11.09 -7.97
C LYS A 175 -19.58 11.75 -6.64
N LYS A 176 -19.90 13.04 -6.49
CA LYS A 176 -19.60 13.81 -5.28
C LYS A 176 -20.28 13.22 -4.04
N GLU A 177 -21.52 12.78 -4.20
CA GLU A 177 -22.29 12.16 -3.12
C GLU A 177 -21.62 10.88 -2.60
N TRP A 178 -21.13 10.04 -3.51
CA TRP A 178 -20.41 8.81 -3.15
C TRP A 178 -19.10 9.12 -2.41
N ARG A 179 -18.41 10.17 -2.82
CA ARG A 179 -17.17 10.63 -2.14
C ARG A 179 -17.46 11.09 -0.72
N ASN A 180 -18.53 11.86 -0.52
CA ASN A 180 -18.94 12.33 0.81
C ASN A 180 -19.34 11.16 1.69
N LEU A 181 -20.12 10.24 1.17
CA LEU A 181 -20.54 9.04 1.90
C LEU A 181 -19.34 8.20 2.34
N ILE A 182 -18.45 7.84 1.41
CA ILE A 182 -17.27 7.02 1.74
C ILE A 182 -16.30 7.75 2.68
N GLN A 183 -16.20 9.09 2.60
CA GLN A 183 -15.41 9.87 3.55
C GLN A 183 -15.99 9.79 4.97
N ASN A 184 -17.30 9.91 5.13
CA ASN A 184 -17.96 9.77 6.42
C ASN A 184 -17.80 8.35 6.98
N MET A 185 -18.01 7.33 6.15
CA MET A 185 -17.77 5.94 6.53
C MET A 185 -16.32 5.70 6.95
N SER A 186 -15.37 6.27 6.22
CA SER A 186 -13.93 6.20 6.53
C SER A 186 -13.62 6.82 7.89
N ASN A 187 -14.19 7.98 8.21
CA ASN A 187 -13.97 8.66 9.48
C ASN A 187 -14.50 7.80 10.66
N VAL A 188 -15.72 7.30 10.55
CA VAL A 188 -16.32 6.42 11.56
C VAL A 188 -15.52 5.14 11.71
N SER A 189 -15.14 4.51 10.60
CA SER A 189 -14.32 3.28 10.60
C SER A 189 -12.97 3.49 11.27
N THR A 190 -12.27 4.60 10.98
CA THR A 190 -10.99 4.92 11.63
C THR A 190 -11.15 5.10 13.14
N SER A 191 -12.15 5.86 13.55
CA SER A 191 -12.40 6.12 14.97
C SER A 191 -12.72 4.82 15.72
N SER A 192 -13.59 3.99 15.18
CA SER A 192 -13.94 2.69 15.77
C SER A 192 -12.75 1.75 15.82
N TYR A 193 -11.98 1.64 14.72
CA TYR A 193 -10.80 0.80 14.66
C TYR A 193 -9.73 1.23 15.67
N ARG A 194 -9.38 2.51 15.70
CA ARG A 194 -8.36 3.03 16.62
C ARG A 194 -8.79 2.95 18.08
N LYS A 195 -10.08 3.14 18.38
CA LYS A 195 -10.62 2.93 19.73
C LYS A 195 -10.35 1.51 20.22
N ASN A 196 -10.65 0.52 19.41
CA ASN A 196 -10.49 -0.89 19.78
C ASN A 196 -9.01 -1.32 19.84
N ILE A 197 -8.18 -0.87 18.92
CA ILE A 197 -6.80 -1.35 18.77
C ILE A 197 -5.80 -0.56 19.59
N ASN A 198 -5.92 0.78 19.60
CA ASN A 198 -4.90 1.67 20.18
C ASN A 198 -5.26 2.18 21.58
N GLN A 199 -6.55 2.28 21.91
CA GLN A 199 -7.03 2.87 23.15
C GLN A 199 -7.44 1.83 24.20
N THR A 200 -7.58 0.56 23.82
CA THR A 200 -7.86 -0.51 24.75
C THR A 200 -6.57 -1.01 25.39
N SER A 201 -6.42 -0.81 26.69
CA SER A 201 -5.19 -1.09 27.44
C SER A 201 -4.70 -2.54 27.31
N ASP A 202 -5.62 -3.49 27.36
CA ASP A 202 -5.30 -4.92 27.33
C ASP A 202 -5.28 -5.54 25.93
N PHE A 203 -5.47 -4.73 24.88
CA PHE A 203 -5.55 -5.25 23.51
C PHE A 203 -4.28 -5.99 23.08
N ILE A 204 -3.10 -5.47 23.45
CA ILE A 204 -1.82 -6.14 23.13
C ILE A 204 -1.72 -7.49 23.85
N ARG A 205 -2.13 -7.55 25.12
CA ARG A 205 -2.14 -8.79 25.89
C ARG A 205 -3.10 -9.80 25.25
N TYR A 206 -4.31 -9.37 24.91
CA TYR A 206 -5.27 -10.19 24.18
C TYR A 206 -4.66 -10.73 22.87
N PHE A 207 -4.12 -9.86 22.02
CA PHE A 207 -3.49 -10.25 20.74
C PHE A 207 -2.41 -11.30 20.94
N LYS A 208 -1.52 -11.12 21.93
CA LYS A 208 -0.46 -12.06 22.23
C LYS A 208 -0.95 -13.42 22.74
N THR A 209 -2.07 -13.42 23.44
CA THR A 209 -2.64 -14.65 24.02
C THR A 209 -3.40 -15.46 22.98
N VAL A 210 -4.18 -14.80 22.12
CA VAL A 210 -5.10 -15.50 21.20
C VAL A 210 -4.49 -15.80 19.83
N THR A 211 -3.30 -15.23 19.52
CA THR A 211 -2.67 -15.44 18.21
C THR A 211 -1.30 -16.09 18.34
N PRO A 212 -0.86 -16.90 17.36
CA PRO A 212 0.46 -17.52 17.36
C PRO A 212 1.58 -16.54 16.93
N HIS A 213 1.46 -15.24 17.27
CA HIS A 213 2.40 -14.21 16.81
C HIS A 213 3.85 -14.48 17.19
N MET A 214 4.09 -15.13 18.34
CA MET A 214 5.44 -15.49 18.79
C MET A 214 6.10 -16.54 17.89
N ALA A 215 5.34 -17.56 17.50
CA ALA A 215 5.81 -18.60 16.58
C ALA A 215 6.02 -18.01 15.18
N LEU A 216 5.09 -17.19 14.69
CA LEU A 216 5.20 -16.50 13.40
C LEU A 216 6.39 -15.53 13.34
N GLY A 217 6.76 -14.93 14.47
CA GLY A 217 7.93 -14.06 14.58
C GLY A 217 9.27 -14.75 14.33
N LYS A 218 9.32 -16.09 14.45
CA LYS A 218 10.51 -16.92 14.18
C LYS A 218 10.59 -17.37 12.72
N LEU A 219 9.51 -17.25 11.97
CA LEU A 219 9.48 -17.63 10.57
C LEU A 219 10.05 -16.50 9.69
N SER A 220 10.83 -16.86 8.69
CA SER A 220 11.35 -15.92 7.67
C SER A 220 10.24 -15.54 6.68
N ILE A 221 9.16 -14.90 7.19
CA ILE A 221 8.04 -14.44 6.39
C ILE A 221 8.26 -12.99 5.99
N GLY A 222 8.44 -12.74 4.72
CA GLY A 222 8.71 -11.41 4.17
C GLY A 222 10.20 -11.03 4.25
N SER A 223 10.55 -9.93 3.62
CA SER A 223 11.93 -9.45 3.44
C SER A 223 12.51 -8.71 4.65
N ARG A 224 11.80 -8.63 5.78
CA ARG A 224 12.18 -7.79 6.92
C ARG A 224 11.91 -8.49 8.25
N PRO A 225 12.68 -8.17 9.33
CA PRO A 225 12.41 -8.68 10.66
C PRO A 225 10.97 -8.44 11.12
N SER A 226 10.40 -9.35 11.89
CA SER A 226 8.99 -9.28 12.35
C SER A 226 8.69 -8.08 13.26
N LYS A 227 9.69 -7.54 13.96
CA LYS A 227 9.56 -6.37 14.83
C LYS A 227 10.47 -5.23 14.38
N ARG A 228 10.01 -3.98 14.56
CA ARG A 228 10.81 -2.77 14.31
C ARG A 228 11.70 -2.41 15.48
N LYS A 229 11.26 -2.66 16.71
CA LYS A 229 11.94 -2.38 17.99
C LYS A 229 11.51 -3.42 19.03
N ASN A 230 12.31 -3.63 20.06
CA ASN A 230 11.98 -4.51 21.19
C ASN A 230 10.93 -3.90 22.17
N VAL A 231 10.07 -3.04 21.71
CA VAL A 231 9.01 -2.42 22.51
C VAL A 231 7.70 -3.14 22.24
N ASP A 232 7.02 -3.53 23.30
CA ASP A 232 5.74 -4.24 23.25
C ASP A 232 4.57 -3.29 23.06
N ASN A 233 4.51 -2.68 21.88
CA ASN A 233 3.34 -1.91 21.45
C ASN A 233 2.94 -2.30 20.01
N ILE A 234 1.70 -1.98 19.62
CA ILE A 234 1.16 -2.26 18.28
C ILE A 234 2.02 -1.62 17.19
N ASN A 235 2.55 -0.42 17.43
CA ASN A 235 3.36 0.32 16.46
C ASN A 235 4.72 -0.34 16.20
N SER A 236 5.21 -1.17 17.14
CA SER A 236 6.44 -1.94 16.95
C SER A 236 6.25 -3.17 16.07
N LEU A 237 5.03 -3.70 15.98
CA LEU A 237 4.70 -4.85 15.14
C LEU A 237 4.65 -4.44 13.66
N ARG A 238 5.25 -5.26 12.80
CA ARG A 238 5.12 -5.07 11.36
C ARG A 238 3.77 -5.58 10.87
N ALA A 239 3.27 -4.98 9.79
CA ALA A 239 1.95 -5.31 9.26
C ALA A 239 1.83 -6.75 8.76
N ILE A 240 2.90 -7.36 8.22
CA ILE A 240 2.87 -8.75 7.75
C ILE A 240 2.64 -9.71 8.91
N PRO A 241 3.47 -9.76 9.95
CA PRO A 241 3.22 -10.61 11.11
C PRO A 241 1.87 -10.34 11.79
N TRP A 242 1.45 -9.09 11.85
CA TRP A 242 0.13 -8.71 12.36
C TRP A 242 -1.01 -9.39 11.60
N VAL A 243 -1.03 -9.28 10.27
CA VAL A 243 -2.11 -9.88 9.46
C VAL A 243 -2.07 -11.40 9.52
N PHE A 244 -0.85 -12.00 9.44
CA PHE A 244 -0.72 -13.45 9.53
C PHE A 244 -1.21 -14.00 10.86
N ALA A 245 -0.90 -13.34 11.97
CA ALA A 245 -1.34 -13.77 13.28
C ALA A 245 -2.87 -13.90 13.37
N TRP A 246 -3.60 -12.90 12.84
CA TRP A 246 -5.06 -12.95 12.78
C TRP A 246 -5.60 -14.00 11.82
N THR A 247 -4.95 -14.23 10.68
CA THR A 247 -5.43 -15.24 9.72
C THR A 247 -5.31 -16.66 10.23
N GLN A 248 -4.42 -16.93 11.18
CA GLN A 248 -4.26 -18.27 11.78
C GLN A 248 -5.41 -18.66 12.70
N ILE A 249 -6.14 -17.71 13.27
CA ILE A 249 -7.28 -18.02 14.15
C ILE A 249 -8.62 -18.03 13.39
N ARG A 250 -8.73 -17.37 12.26
CA ARG A 250 -9.98 -17.26 11.46
C ARG A 250 -10.54 -18.61 11.00
N PRO A 251 -9.75 -19.54 10.43
CA PRO A 251 -10.29 -20.83 9.97
C PRO A 251 -10.93 -21.63 11.10
N VAL A 252 -10.33 -21.64 12.26
CA VAL A 252 -10.83 -22.37 13.44
C VAL A 252 -12.18 -21.78 13.89
N SER A 253 -12.26 -20.47 14.05
CA SER A 253 -13.48 -19.78 14.44
C SER A 253 -14.62 -19.99 13.42
N TYR A 254 -14.31 -19.88 12.13
CA TYR A 254 -15.29 -20.06 11.06
C TYR A 254 -15.83 -21.50 10.99
N THR A 255 -14.96 -22.49 11.12
CA THR A 255 -15.35 -23.91 11.12
C THR A 255 -16.22 -24.24 12.33
N HIS A 256 -15.92 -23.67 13.50
CA HIS A 256 -16.67 -23.87 14.72
C HIS A 256 -18.08 -23.27 14.63
N LEU A 257 -18.23 -22.08 14.09
CA LEU A 257 -19.52 -21.44 13.89
C LEU A 257 -20.41 -22.24 12.93
N ARG A 258 -19.86 -22.75 11.82
CA ARG A 258 -20.60 -23.60 10.87
C ARG A 258 -21.06 -24.93 11.47
N ALA A 259 -20.30 -25.51 12.38
CA ALA A 259 -20.68 -26.76 13.04
C ALA A 259 -21.91 -26.62 13.95
N HIS A 260 -22.30 -25.40 14.30
CA HIS A 260 -23.50 -25.12 15.10
C HIS A 260 -24.71 -24.67 14.26
N GLU A 261 -24.55 -24.47 12.96
CA GLU A 261 -25.64 -24.10 12.04
C GLU A 261 -26.19 -25.29 11.26
N THR A 262 -25.62 -26.50 11.43
CA THR A 262 -26.11 -27.77 10.90
C THR A 262 -26.61 -28.68 12.02
#